data_4f8a3905a24d214d105e142284b06ccc
#
_entry.id   4f8a3905a24d214d105e142284b06ccc
#
_cell.length_a   1.000
_cell.length_b   1.000
_cell.length_c   1.000
_cell.angle_alpha   90.00
_cell.angle_beta   90.00
_cell.angle_gamma   90.00
#
_symmetry.space_group_name_H-M   'P 1'
#
loop_
_entity.id
_entity.type
_entity.pdbx_description
1 polymer ?
#
loop_
_entity_poly.entity_id
_entity_poly.type
_entity_poly.pdbx_seq_one_letter_code
_entity_poly.pdbx_strand_id
1 'polypeptide(L)'
;MKEARGALSMHPVPPRGSSRTGEENWICIIGGSIAGLFAAWRLAAAGRRVVVYERDGAMAGPRTLIVTPWLRRLWPDFPSEGIRHRITGFDLWAGGVRRVLPLREPDWVIERAEVRAYLLQLARSAGAEIRTGWSFVGREGSRLIFRRLDGTEIREESRVILAADGARSRVLAAFGLPRPPVLLLLQARVRLPVWADPGRAVVWFVPEDTPYFYWLIPDSPQSGVLGLATEPGRPIRTLLDRFLERLGLEPLAHQGGVVATYRPDLPWRAARDGHVIFPIGDAGGQVKVTTVGGTVTGIWGGMAVAHALLGQGWGMARRLQAELGAHYLVRRVLSRFTREDYERLLWGLGQRATRTLGEVPRDALAAGVWRLLWAQPGLIKYLLRGLWR
;
A
#
# COMPACT_ATOMS: atom_id res chain seq x y z
N MET A 1 -12.32 31.73 0.79
CA MET A 1 -11.13 31.08 1.38
C MET A 1 -11.47 30.70 2.82
N LYS A 2 -12.29 29.65 2.99
CA LYS A 2 -12.63 29.00 4.27
C LYS A 2 -13.09 27.60 3.94
N GLU A 3 -12.71 26.64 4.82
CA GLU A 3 -13.14 25.24 4.82
C GLU A 3 -12.34 24.24 3.98
N ALA A 4 -11.20 23.85 4.49
CA ALA A 4 -10.59 22.55 4.24
C ALA A 4 -9.89 22.05 5.52
N ARG A 5 -10.65 21.86 6.59
CA ARG A 5 -10.24 21.05 7.73
C ARG A 5 -11.19 19.87 7.81
N GLY A 6 -10.86 18.80 7.06
CA GLY A 6 -11.39 17.47 7.29
C GLY A 6 -10.84 16.93 8.62
N ALA A 7 -11.27 17.54 9.73
CA ALA A 7 -10.99 17.04 11.06
C ALA A 7 -11.64 15.65 11.16
N LEU A 8 -10.85 14.65 11.55
CA LEU A 8 -11.35 13.36 12.02
C LEU A 8 -12.43 13.62 13.06
N SER A 9 -13.71 13.52 12.67
CA SER A 9 -14.83 13.50 13.61
C SER A 9 -14.72 12.21 14.42
N MET A 10 -14.07 12.32 15.56
CA MET A 10 -13.73 11.21 16.46
C MET A 10 -14.81 11.08 17.52
N HIS A 11 -16.05 10.86 17.11
CA HIS A 11 -17.05 10.41 18.07
C HIS A 11 -16.77 8.95 18.43
N PRO A 12 -16.78 8.61 19.72
CA PRO A 12 -16.63 7.21 20.16
C PRO A 12 -17.67 6.34 19.48
N VAL A 13 -17.29 5.09 19.18
CA VAL A 13 -18.26 4.04 18.86
C VAL A 13 -19.21 3.97 20.07
N PRO A 14 -20.53 4.11 19.91
CA PRO A 14 -21.45 4.13 21.03
C PRO A 14 -21.24 2.88 21.89
N PRO A 15 -21.30 3.02 23.25
CA PRO A 15 -21.19 1.90 24.15
C PRO A 15 -22.32 0.91 23.90
N ARG A 16 -22.12 -0.31 24.33
CA ARG A 16 -23.07 -1.44 24.25
C ARG A 16 -24.46 -1.00 24.70
N GLY A 17 -25.33 -0.68 23.75
CA GLY A 17 -26.77 -0.59 23.97
C GLY A 17 -27.29 -2.01 24.14
N SER A 18 -27.97 -2.22 25.26
CA SER A 18 -28.63 -3.47 25.63
C SER A 18 -29.65 -3.92 24.58
N SER A 19 -29.61 -5.22 24.28
CA SER A 19 -30.68 -6.03 23.74
C SER A 19 -31.29 -5.70 22.37
N ARG A 20 -30.82 -6.45 21.38
CA ARG A 20 -31.66 -7.18 20.42
C ARG A 20 -30.74 -8.23 19.76
N THR A 21 -31.17 -9.50 19.86
CA THR A 21 -30.69 -10.73 19.20
C THR A 21 -29.29 -10.76 18.59
N GLY A 22 -28.46 -11.72 18.95
CA GLY A 22 -27.04 -11.89 18.60
C GLY A 22 -26.63 -11.90 17.09
N GLU A 23 -27.55 -11.56 16.20
CA GLU A 23 -27.33 -11.53 14.73
C GLU A 23 -26.84 -10.18 14.19
N GLU A 24 -27.08 -9.06 14.89
CA GLU A 24 -26.84 -7.71 14.33
C GLU A 24 -25.41 -7.16 14.46
N ASN A 25 -24.47 -7.85 15.11
CA ASN A 25 -23.19 -7.26 15.51
C ASN A 25 -21.95 -7.91 14.85
N TRP A 26 -22.08 -8.40 13.63
CA TRP A 26 -20.94 -8.94 12.89
C TRP A 26 -20.28 -7.88 11.99
N ILE A 27 -19.02 -8.11 11.65
CA ILE A 27 -18.20 -7.21 10.84
C ILE A 27 -18.07 -7.81 9.44
N CYS A 28 -18.55 -7.05 8.44
CA CYS A 28 -18.41 -7.40 7.02
C CYS A 28 -17.12 -6.85 6.46
N ILE A 29 -16.24 -7.71 5.99
CA ILE A 29 -15.03 -7.31 5.27
C ILE A 29 -15.20 -7.65 3.79
N ILE A 30 -15.15 -6.64 2.93
CA ILE A 30 -15.33 -6.81 1.49
C ILE A 30 -13.96 -6.70 0.82
N GLY A 31 -13.44 -7.84 0.37
CA GLY A 31 -12.12 -8.02 -0.23
C GLY A 31 -11.13 -8.77 0.66
N GLY A 32 -10.66 -9.93 0.19
CA GLY A 32 -9.61 -10.75 0.82
C GLY A 32 -8.19 -10.23 0.50
N SER A 33 -8.00 -8.92 0.52
CA SER A 33 -6.67 -8.31 0.39
C SER A 33 -5.79 -8.59 1.61
N ILE A 34 -4.48 -8.37 1.52
CA ILE A 34 -3.57 -8.48 2.69
C ILE A 34 -4.09 -7.65 3.87
N ALA A 35 -4.54 -6.41 3.64
CA ALA A 35 -5.11 -5.56 4.67
C ALA A 35 -6.42 -6.11 5.24
N GLY A 36 -7.31 -6.61 4.38
CA GLY A 36 -8.60 -7.20 4.78
C GLY A 36 -8.44 -8.46 5.60
N LEU A 37 -7.59 -9.39 5.15
CA LEU A 37 -7.33 -10.64 5.86
C LEU A 37 -6.60 -10.40 7.19
N PHE A 38 -5.67 -9.44 7.23
CA PHE A 38 -4.99 -9.08 8.47
C PHE A 38 -5.98 -8.50 9.50
N ALA A 39 -6.87 -7.60 9.07
CA ALA A 39 -7.93 -7.08 9.93
C ALA A 39 -8.89 -8.18 10.39
N ALA A 40 -9.28 -9.11 9.48
CA ALA A 40 -10.10 -10.25 9.80
C ALA A 40 -9.48 -11.12 10.90
N TRP A 41 -8.22 -11.49 10.73
CA TRP A 41 -7.47 -12.24 11.73
C TRP A 41 -7.47 -11.55 13.09
N ARG A 42 -7.09 -10.27 13.15
CA ARG A 42 -7.00 -9.52 14.42
C ARG A 42 -8.33 -9.36 15.14
N LEU A 43 -9.40 -9.12 14.39
CA LEU A 43 -10.74 -8.97 14.93
C LEU A 43 -11.31 -10.32 15.40
N ALA A 44 -11.17 -11.38 14.61
CA ALA A 44 -11.63 -12.71 14.98
C ALA A 44 -10.87 -13.28 16.18
N ALA A 45 -9.54 -13.11 16.24
CA ALA A 45 -8.73 -13.50 17.40
C ALA A 45 -9.12 -12.77 18.68
N ALA A 46 -9.75 -11.59 18.58
CA ALA A 46 -10.34 -10.85 19.71
C ALA A 46 -11.83 -11.20 19.95
N GLY A 47 -12.34 -12.31 19.41
CA GLY A 47 -13.69 -12.82 19.62
C GLY A 47 -14.78 -12.06 18.88
N ARG A 48 -14.46 -11.25 17.87
CA ARG A 48 -15.49 -10.58 17.05
C ARG A 48 -15.95 -11.51 15.93
N ARG A 49 -17.26 -11.54 15.67
CA ARG A 49 -17.82 -12.25 14.50
C ARG A 49 -17.44 -11.49 13.23
N VAL A 50 -16.68 -12.12 12.35
CA VAL A 50 -16.15 -11.54 11.11
C VAL A 50 -16.49 -12.42 9.93
N VAL A 51 -17.01 -11.83 8.86
CA VAL A 51 -17.22 -12.49 7.57
C VAL A 51 -16.49 -11.72 6.48
N VAL A 52 -15.64 -12.41 5.74
CA VAL A 52 -14.89 -11.85 4.60
C VAL A 52 -15.50 -12.34 3.30
N TYR A 53 -15.84 -11.43 2.40
CA TYR A 53 -16.28 -11.74 1.04
C TYR A 53 -15.14 -11.46 0.06
N GLU A 54 -14.70 -12.48 -0.66
CA GLU A 54 -13.65 -12.37 -1.67
C GLU A 54 -14.16 -12.95 -3.00
N ARG A 55 -14.01 -12.17 -4.07
CA ARG A 55 -14.46 -12.56 -5.41
C ARG A 55 -13.60 -13.67 -6.02
N ASP A 56 -12.28 -13.63 -5.79
CA ASP A 56 -11.33 -14.56 -6.42
C ASP A 56 -11.26 -15.86 -5.61
N GLY A 57 -11.72 -16.97 -6.21
CA GLY A 57 -11.62 -18.29 -5.59
C GLY A 57 -10.16 -18.76 -5.46
N ALA A 58 -9.33 -18.45 -6.44
CA ALA A 58 -7.93 -18.89 -6.54
C ALA A 58 -6.90 -17.89 -5.99
N MET A 59 -7.34 -16.84 -5.29
CA MET A 59 -6.43 -15.87 -4.65
C MET A 59 -5.35 -15.33 -5.59
N ALA A 60 -5.70 -14.39 -6.45
CA ALA A 60 -4.91 -13.61 -7.42
C ALA A 60 -3.44 -14.02 -7.69
N GLY A 61 -3.02 -14.01 -8.96
CA GLY A 61 -1.72 -14.48 -9.44
C GLY A 61 -0.47 -13.91 -8.72
N PRO A 62 0.68 -14.49 -9.01
CA PRO A 62 1.95 -14.16 -8.35
C PRO A 62 2.32 -12.68 -8.55
N ARG A 63 2.84 -12.07 -7.51
CA ARG A 63 3.35 -10.69 -7.54
C ARG A 63 4.47 -10.53 -6.53
N THR A 64 5.66 -10.27 -7.05
CA THR A 64 6.82 -9.92 -6.25
C THR A 64 6.63 -8.53 -5.61
N LEU A 65 6.81 -8.44 -4.31
CA LEU A 65 6.72 -7.21 -3.52
C LEU A 65 8.00 -7.01 -2.72
N ILE A 66 8.34 -5.75 -2.47
CA ILE A 66 9.39 -5.37 -1.54
C ILE A 66 8.79 -4.65 -0.33
N VAL A 67 9.11 -5.10 0.87
CA VAL A 67 8.63 -4.55 2.12
C VAL A 67 9.81 -4.28 3.07
N THR A 68 9.63 -3.33 3.98
CA THR A 68 10.65 -3.05 5.00
C THR A 68 10.49 -3.97 6.21
N PRO A 69 11.57 -4.22 6.99
CA PRO A 69 11.50 -4.95 8.26
C PRO A 69 10.60 -4.29 9.31
N TRP A 70 10.20 -3.04 9.07
CA TRP A 70 9.22 -2.34 9.90
C TRP A 70 7.90 -3.10 10.03
N LEU A 71 7.60 -3.99 9.08
CA LEU A 71 6.47 -4.93 9.12
C LEU A 71 6.42 -5.74 10.43
N ARG A 72 7.56 -6.12 11.03
CA ARG A 72 7.61 -6.82 12.32
C ARG A 72 7.00 -6.05 13.49
N ARG A 73 6.91 -4.73 13.40
CA ARG A 73 6.23 -3.94 14.43
C ARG A 73 4.72 -4.09 14.42
N LEU A 74 4.17 -4.45 13.26
CA LEU A 74 2.74 -4.73 13.08
C LEU A 74 2.44 -6.22 13.21
N TRP A 75 3.38 -7.04 12.78
CA TRP A 75 3.28 -8.47 12.73
C TRP A 75 4.60 -9.11 13.19
N PRO A 76 4.80 -9.20 14.54
CA PRO A 76 6.06 -9.73 15.12
C PRO A 76 6.41 -11.14 14.61
N ASP A 77 5.39 -12.00 14.50
CA ASP A 77 5.51 -13.40 14.07
C ASP A 77 5.38 -13.56 12.55
N PHE A 78 5.80 -12.55 11.77
CA PHE A 78 5.83 -12.69 10.31
C PHE A 78 6.75 -13.85 9.92
N PRO A 79 6.25 -14.85 9.13
CA PRO A 79 7.00 -16.07 8.84
C PRO A 79 8.27 -15.75 8.04
N SER A 80 9.41 -16.22 8.52
CA SER A 80 10.70 -16.02 7.84
C SER A 80 10.75 -16.72 6.49
N GLU A 81 10.02 -17.82 6.33
CA GLU A 81 9.87 -18.62 5.12
C GLU A 81 9.17 -17.82 4.00
N GLY A 82 8.36 -16.81 4.36
CA GLY A 82 7.74 -15.87 3.41
C GLY A 82 8.73 -14.85 2.82
N ILE A 83 9.99 -14.82 3.29
CA ILE A 83 11.03 -13.92 2.78
C ILE A 83 11.83 -14.66 1.72
N ARG A 84 11.58 -14.38 0.45
CA ARG A 84 12.26 -15.02 -0.68
C ARG A 84 13.67 -14.52 -0.91
N HIS A 85 13.88 -13.22 -0.70
CA HIS A 85 15.16 -12.57 -0.92
C HIS A 85 15.33 -11.35 0.01
N ARG A 86 16.59 -10.87 0.16
CA ARG A 86 16.93 -9.72 1.02
C ARG A 86 17.67 -8.68 0.19
N ILE A 87 17.21 -7.42 0.28
CA ILE A 87 17.81 -6.27 -0.38
C ILE A 87 18.55 -5.46 0.66
N THR A 88 19.88 -5.41 0.55
CA THR A 88 20.78 -4.72 1.48
C THR A 88 21.03 -3.26 1.10
N GLY A 89 20.55 -2.83 -0.06
CA GLY A 89 20.70 -1.45 -0.52
C GLY A 89 19.94 -1.13 -1.79
N PHE A 90 20.02 0.13 -2.17
CA PHE A 90 19.46 0.64 -3.42
C PHE A 90 20.55 1.31 -4.27
N ASP A 91 20.52 1.06 -5.56
CA ASP A 91 21.22 1.83 -6.57
C ASP A 91 20.25 2.84 -7.19
N LEU A 92 20.40 4.12 -6.85
CA LEU A 92 19.57 5.21 -7.35
C LEU A 92 20.24 5.86 -8.57
N TRP A 93 19.50 5.99 -9.66
CA TRP A 93 19.99 6.57 -10.91
C TRP A 93 19.13 7.72 -11.39
N ALA A 94 19.76 8.79 -11.85
CA ALA A 94 19.13 9.87 -12.60
C ALA A 94 20.12 10.34 -13.67
N GLY A 95 19.75 10.28 -14.95
CA GLY A 95 20.66 10.55 -16.05
C GLY A 95 21.95 9.74 -15.95
N GLY A 96 23.11 10.42 -15.89
CA GLY A 96 24.43 9.82 -15.71
C GLY A 96 24.88 9.65 -14.25
N VAL A 97 24.06 10.09 -13.28
CA VAL A 97 24.44 10.08 -11.86
C VAL A 97 23.91 8.83 -11.16
N ARG A 98 24.83 8.13 -10.48
CA ARG A 98 24.50 6.97 -9.62
C ARG A 98 24.81 7.29 -8.16
N ARG A 99 23.92 6.88 -7.28
CA ARG A 99 24.13 6.91 -5.82
C ARG A 99 23.75 5.58 -5.20
N VAL A 100 24.68 4.96 -4.48
CA VAL A 100 24.41 3.76 -3.67
C VAL A 100 23.88 4.18 -2.32
N LEU A 101 22.77 3.57 -1.91
CA LEU A 101 22.14 3.76 -0.62
C LEU A 101 22.15 2.42 0.14
N PRO A 102 23.12 2.17 1.02
CA PRO A 102 23.14 0.97 1.85
C PRO A 102 22.03 1.05 2.90
N LEU A 103 21.35 -0.06 3.16
CA LEU A 103 20.34 -0.17 4.22
C LEU A 103 20.97 -0.71 5.49
N ARG A 104 20.60 -0.16 6.64
CA ARG A 104 21.00 -0.69 7.96
C ARG A 104 20.37 -2.07 8.21
N GLU A 105 19.10 -2.21 7.87
CA GLU A 105 18.38 -3.48 7.93
C GLU A 105 17.91 -3.83 6.52
N PRO A 106 18.17 -5.03 6.01
CA PRO A 106 17.75 -5.43 4.67
C PRO A 106 16.24 -5.38 4.52
N ASP A 107 15.76 -4.86 3.40
CA ASP A 107 14.38 -5.02 2.98
C ASP A 107 14.10 -6.45 2.53
N TRP A 108 12.84 -6.86 2.61
CA TRP A 108 12.42 -8.21 2.28
C TRP A 108 11.67 -8.24 0.95
N VAL A 109 12.07 -9.15 0.10
CA VAL A 109 11.30 -9.52 -1.09
C VAL A 109 10.38 -10.67 -0.71
N ILE A 110 9.09 -10.48 -0.91
CA ILE A 110 8.03 -11.43 -0.56
C ILE A 110 7.13 -11.70 -1.76
N GLU A 111 6.45 -12.85 -1.74
CA GLU A 111 5.43 -13.16 -2.74
C GLU A 111 4.02 -12.90 -2.19
N ARG A 112 3.29 -12.02 -2.87
CA ARG A 112 1.95 -11.58 -2.43
C ARG A 112 0.98 -12.73 -2.21
N ALA A 113 0.98 -13.72 -3.10
CA ALA A 113 0.06 -14.86 -3.02
C ALA A 113 0.31 -15.70 -1.76
N GLU A 114 1.58 -15.91 -1.40
CA GLU A 114 1.97 -16.66 -0.20
C GLU A 114 1.55 -15.95 1.08
N VAL A 115 1.82 -14.64 1.16
CA VAL A 115 1.41 -13.83 2.33
C VAL A 115 -0.11 -13.82 2.48
N ARG A 116 -0.86 -13.73 1.37
CA ARG A 116 -2.33 -13.81 1.41
C ARG A 116 -2.82 -15.18 1.87
N ALA A 117 -2.23 -16.27 1.34
CA ALA A 117 -2.60 -17.64 1.73
C ALA A 117 -2.35 -17.87 3.22
N TYR A 118 -1.22 -17.41 3.74
CA TYR A 118 -0.89 -17.51 5.16
C TYR A 118 -1.88 -16.70 6.02
N LEU A 119 -2.18 -15.45 5.66
CA LEU A 119 -3.18 -14.64 6.37
C LEU A 119 -4.58 -15.23 6.30
N LEU A 120 -4.93 -15.87 5.20
CA LEU A 120 -6.19 -16.60 5.06
C LEU A 120 -6.30 -17.73 6.10
N GLN A 121 -5.23 -18.51 6.27
CA GLN A 121 -5.18 -19.56 7.28
C GLN A 121 -5.28 -18.99 8.69
N LEU A 122 -4.52 -17.93 9.02
CA LEU A 122 -4.59 -17.26 10.32
C LEU A 122 -5.99 -16.73 10.63
N ALA A 123 -6.63 -16.09 9.65
CA ALA A 123 -7.99 -15.56 9.83
C ALA A 123 -9.01 -16.69 10.08
N ARG A 124 -8.94 -17.79 9.32
CA ARG A 124 -9.80 -18.98 9.52
C ARG A 124 -9.57 -19.63 10.89
N SER A 125 -8.30 -19.86 11.25
CA SER A 125 -7.95 -20.46 12.55
C SER A 125 -8.39 -19.61 13.74
N ALA A 126 -8.49 -18.29 13.55
CA ALA A 126 -9.02 -17.36 14.54
C ALA A 126 -10.57 -17.30 14.58
N GLY A 127 -11.26 -18.02 13.69
CA GLY A 127 -12.71 -18.07 13.64
C GLY A 127 -13.38 -17.10 12.66
N ALA A 128 -12.64 -16.45 11.76
CA ALA A 128 -13.26 -15.65 10.70
C ALA A 128 -13.89 -16.56 9.63
N GLU A 129 -15.11 -16.27 9.24
CA GLU A 129 -15.77 -16.91 8.10
C GLU A 129 -15.25 -16.28 6.81
N ILE A 130 -14.74 -17.10 5.88
CA ILE A 130 -14.21 -16.63 4.61
C ILE A 130 -15.04 -17.20 3.45
N ARG A 131 -15.76 -16.33 2.77
CA ARG A 131 -16.64 -16.65 1.63
C ARG A 131 -15.94 -16.24 0.34
N THR A 132 -15.30 -17.18 -0.33
CA THR A 132 -14.67 -16.97 -1.66
C THR A 132 -15.66 -17.14 -2.80
N GLY A 133 -15.36 -16.54 -3.97
CA GLY A 133 -16.24 -16.57 -5.14
C GLY A 133 -17.40 -15.57 -5.08
N TRP A 134 -17.46 -14.70 -4.08
CA TRP A 134 -18.50 -13.70 -3.90
C TRP A 134 -18.01 -12.29 -4.19
N SER A 135 -18.55 -11.68 -5.23
CA SER A 135 -18.30 -10.28 -5.60
C SER A 135 -19.34 -9.37 -5.00
N PHE A 136 -18.93 -8.33 -4.29
CA PHE A 136 -19.83 -7.23 -3.95
C PHE A 136 -20.23 -6.49 -5.23
N VAL A 137 -21.54 -6.39 -5.48
CA VAL A 137 -22.07 -5.75 -6.70
C VAL A 137 -22.81 -4.45 -6.44
N GLY A 138 -23.27 -4.23 -5.20
CA GLY A 138 -24.00 -3.03 -4.82
C GLY A 138 -24.77 -3.18 -3.52
N ARG A 139 -25.75 -2.33 -3.34
CA ARG A 139 -26.67 -2.35 -2.18
C ARG A 139 -28.09 -1.95 -2.55
N GLU A 140 -29.04 -2.41 -1.78
CA GLU A 140 -30.44 -1.99 -1.81
C GLU A 140 -30.84 -1.58 -0.38
N GLY A 141 -31.05 -0.29 -0.14
CA GLY A 141 -31.26 0.22 1.22
C GLY A 141 -30.09 -0.13 2.14
N SER A 142 -30.37 -0.85 3.23
CA SER A 142 -29.37 -1.39 4.19
C SER A 142 -28.76 -2.72 3.77
N ARG A 143 -29.22 -3.35 2.69
CA ARG A 143 -28.77 -4.67 2.27
C ARG A 143 -27.62 -4.60 1.29
N LEU A 144 -26.52 -5.25 1.63
CA LEU A 144 -25.34 -5.44 0.78
C LEU A 144 -25.61 -6.62 -0.17
N ILE A 145 -25.36 -6.44 -1.46
CA ILE A 145 -25.63 -7.46 -2.48
C ILE A 145 -24.32 -8.05 -2.94
N PHE A 146 -24.23 -9.38 -2.83
CA PHE A 146 -23.11 -10.17 -3.31
C PHE A 146 -23.57 -11.14 -4.38
N ARG A 147 -22.74 -11.33 -5.43
CA ARG A 147 -23.05 -12.22 -6.54
C ARG A 147 -21.87 -13.15 -6.85
N ARG A 148 -22.19 -14.40 -7.15
CA ARG A 148 -21.25 -15.40 -7.69
C ARG A 148 -21.20 -15.35 -9.20
N LEU A 149 -20.20 -16.05 -9.80
CA LEU A 149 -20.06 -16.18 -11.24
C LEU A 149 -21.22 -16.92 -11.89
N ASP A 150 -21.87 -17.84 -11.18
CA ASP A 150 -23.06 -18.58 -11.62
C ASP A 150 -24.36 -17.76 -11.57
N GLY A 151 -24.27 -16.47 -11.19
CA GLY A 151 -25.41 -15.57 -11.07
C GLY A 151 -26.13 -15.62 -9.72
N THR A 152 -25.80 -16.54 -8.84
CA THR A 152 -26.40 -16.63 -7.49
C THR A 152 -26.15 -15.34 -6.73
N GLU A 153 -27.21 -14.77 -6.14
CA GLU A 153 -27.15 -13.57 -5.30
C GLU A 153 -27.53 -13.87 -3.86
N ILE A 154 -26.85 -13.18 -2.95
CA ILE A 154 -27.23 -13.08 -1.54
C ILE A 154 -27.32 -11.63 -1.11
N ARG A 155 -28.16 -11.36 -0.13
CA ARG A 155 -28.35 -10.07 0.50
C ARG A 155 -28.03 -10.18 1.96
N GLU A 156 -27.11 -9.33 2.42
CA GLU A 156 -26.56 -9.36 3.78
C GLU A 156 -26.74 -8.00 4.45
N GLU A 157 -26.98 -8.01 5.74
CA GLU A 157 -27.06 -6.79 6.54
C GLU A 157 -25.92 -6.78 7.56
N SER A 158 -25.08 -5.77 7.53
CA SER A 158 -24.03 -5.56 8.52
C SER A 158 -23.86 -4.07 8.77
N ARG A 159 -23.88 -3.68 10.03
CA ARG A 159 -23.68 -2.28 10.42
C ARG A 159 -22.25 -1.81 10.22
N VAL A 160 -21.27 -2.71 10.29
CA VAL A 160 -19.85 -2.38 10.20
C VAL A 160 -19.25 -3.02 8.96
N ILE A 161 -18.74 -2.19 8.04
CA ILE A 161 -18.16 -2.60 6.78
C ILE A 161 -16.69 -2.17 6.73
N LEU A 162 -15.77 -3.10 6.50
CA LEU A 162 -14.41 -2.79 6.10
C LEU A 162 -14.31 -2.94 4.58
N ALA A 163 -14.12 -1.81 3.88
CA ALA A 163 -13.88 -1.80 2.45
C ALA A 163 -12.40 -2.10 2.17
N ALA A 164 -12.11 -3.34 1.77
CA ALA A 164 -10.78 -3.87 1.48
C ALA A 164 -10.67 -4.35 0.01
N ASP A 165 -11.58 -3.88 -0.84
CA ASP A 165 -11.80 -4.29 -2.24
C ASP A 165 -10.89 -3.58 -3.26
N GLY A 166 -9.86 -2.88 -2.77
CA GLY A 166 -8.75 -2.38 -3.56
C GLY A 166 -8.98 -1.00 -4.19
N ALA A 167 -8.03 -0.59 -5.04
CA ALA A 167 -7.91 0.76 -5.57
C ALA A 167 -9.15 1.27 -6.34
N ARG A 168 -9.93 0.36 -6.92
CA ARG A 168 -11.19 0.68 -7.64
C ARG A 168 -12.41 0.28 -6.82
N SER A 169 -12.39 0.50 -5.52
CA SER A 169 -13.42 0.08 -4.57
C SER A 169 -14.84 0.29 -5.10
N ARG A 170 -15.59 -0.80 -5.22
CA ARG A 170 -17.03 -0.80 -5.50
C ARG A 170 -17.82 -0.40 -4.27
N VAL A 171 -17.31 -0.73 -3.08
CA VAL A 171 -17.94 -0.33 -1.83
C VAL A 171 -18.01 1.18 -1.74
N LEU A 172 -16.87 1.87 -1.93
CA LEU A 172 -16.87 3.34 -1.88
C LEU A 172 -17.78 3.95 -2.93
N ALA A 173 -17.83 3.38 -4.15
CA ALA A 173 -18.73 3.85 -5.20
C ALA A 173 -20.20 3.68 -4.82
N ALA A 174 -20.59 2.51 -4.28
CA ALA A 174 -21.98 2.22 -3.89
C ALA A 174 -22.49 3.10 -2.75
N PHE A 175 -21.59 3.61 -1.91
CA PHE A 175 -21.93 4.53 -0.81
C PHE A 175 -21.66 6.01 -1.13
N GLY A 176 -21.36 6.35 -2.40
CA GLY A 176 -21.07 7.74 -2.81
C GLY A 176 -19.87 8.35 -2.08
N LEU A 177 -18.91 7.52 -1.65
CA LEU A 177 -17.72 7.97 -0.95
C LEU A 177 -16.57 8.28 -1.92
N PRO A 178 -15.70 9.27 -1.60
CA PRO A 178 -14.55 9.58 -2.43
C PRO A 178 -13.61 8.39 -2.54
N ARG A 179 -13.18 8.09 -3.78
CA ARG A 179 -12.20 7.05 -4.08
C ARG A 179 -10.80 7.66 -4.22
N PRO A 180 -9.75 6.94 -3.81
CA PRO A 180 -8.39 7.40 -4.02
C PRO A 180 -8.05 7.50 -5.52
N PRO A 181 -7.18 8.45 -5.92
CA PRO A 181 -6.54 8.42 -7.23
C PRO A 181 -5.76 7.12 -7.42
N VAL A 182 -5.53 6.73 -8.66
CA VAL A 182 -4.87 5.46 -8.97
C VAL A 182 -3.65 5.66 -9.87
N LEU A 183 -2.70 4.74 -9.76
CA LEU A 183 -1.58 4.56 -10.66
C LEU A 183 -1.67 3.20 -11.34
N LEU A 184 -1.12 3.15 -12.53
CA LEU A 184 -0.85 1.91 -13.23
C LEU A 184 0.52 1.40 -12.84
N LEU A 185 0.63 0.11 -12.57
CA LEU A 185 1.87 -0.62 -12.38
C LEU A 185 2.00 -1.68 -13.45
N LEU A 186 3.17 -1.78 -14.05
CA LEU A 186 3.53 -2.89 -14.92
C LEU A 186 4.97 -3.29 -14.64
N GLN A 187 5.20 -4.59 -14.47
CA GLN A 187 6.54 -5.14 -14.32
C GLN A 187 6.69 -6.43 -15.13
N ALA A 188 7.90 -6.67 -15.59
CA ALA A 188 8.29 -7.89 -16.26
C ALA A 188 9.25 -8.69 -15.37
N ARG A 189 9.04 -10.01 -15.28
CA ARG A 189 10.06 -10.91 -14.73
C ARG A 189 11.17 -11.03 -15.74
N VAL A 190 12.41 -10.91 -15.27
CA VAL A 190 13.62 -10.95 -16.12
C VAL A 190 14.69 -11.83 -15.47
N ARG A 191 15.63 -12.32 -16.26
CA ARG A 191 16.92 -12.82 -15.74
C ARG A 191 17.69 -11.63 -15.18
N LEU A 192 18.31 -11.81 -14.03
CA LEU A 192 19.11 -10.75 -13.43
C LEU A 192 20.36 -10.53 -14.29
N PRO A 193 20.59 -9.31 -14.81
CA PRO A 193 21.76 -9.05 -15.65
C PRO A 193 23.05 -9.05 -14.82
N VAL A 194 24.18 -9.37 -15.44
CA VAL A 194 25.48 -9.51 -14.78
C VAL A 194 25.93 -8.23 -14.07
N TRP A 195 25.53 -7.06 -14.57
CA TRP A 195 25.86 -5.78 -13.95
C TRP A 195 25.04 -5.45 -12.69
N ALA A 196 23.95 -6.17 -12.44
CA ALA A 196 23.10 -5.93 -11.26
C ALA A 196 23.59 -6.74 -10.06
N ASP A 197 23.76 -6.06 -8.94
CA ASP A 197 24.05 -6.70 -7.65
C ASP A 197 22.78 -7.36 -7.13
N PRO A 198 22.75 -8.69 -6.90
CA PRO A 198 21.56 -9.37 -6.36
C PRO A 198 21.11 -8.84 -5.00
N GLY A 199 22.01 -8.27 -4.21
CA GLY A 199 21.68 -7.67 -2.91
C GLY A 199 21.10 -6.25 -3.02
N ARG A 200 21.00 -5.66 -4.20
CA ARG A 200 20.54 -4.27 -4.37
C ARG A 200 19.40 -4.12 -5.37
N ALA A 201 18.36 -3.43 -4.95
CA ALA A 201 17.35 -2.99 -5.88
C ALA A 201 17.82 -1.72 -6.61
N VAL A 202 17.53 -1.63 -7.90
CA VAL A 202 17.88 -0.47 -8.72
C VAL A 202 16.65 0.39 -8.96
N VAL A 203 16.78 1.70 -8.84
CA VAL A 203 15.71 2.67 -9.09
C VAL A 203 16.20 3.74 -10.07
N TRP A 204 15.46 3.95 -11.16
CA TRP A 204 15.75 5.00 -12.13
C TRP A 204 14.67 6.07 -12.12
N PHE A 205 15.10 7.31 -11.97
CA PHE A 205 14.25 8.49 -12.13
C PHE A 205 14.36 9.00 -13.58
N VAL A 206 13.27 8.82 -14.33
CA VAL A 206 13.16 9.22 -15.75
C VAL A 206 11.89 10.07 -15.90
N PRO A 207 11.92 11.36 -15.48
CA PRO A 207 10.71 12.19 -15.39
C PRO A 207 10.05 12.45 -16.76
N GLU A 208 10.75 12.26 -17.86
CA GLU A 208 10.22 12.33 -19.22
C GLU A 208 9.20 11.21 -19.49
N ASP A 209 9.45 10.02 -18.94
CA ASP A 209 8.60 8.85 -19.10
C ASP A 209 7.48 8.82 -18.05
N THR A 210 7.85 9.08 -16.80
CA THR A 210 6.91 9.02 -15.67
C THR A 210 7.36 9.95 -14.55
N PRO A 211 6.44 10.64 -13.87
CA PRO A 211 6.79 11.41 -12.67
C PRO A 211 7.17 10.50 -11.48
N TYR A 212 7.05 9.19 -11.62
CA TYR A 212 7.44 8.21 -10.61
C TYR A 212 8.85 7.67 -10.87
N PHE A 213 9.00 6.38 -11.13
CA PHE A 213 10.30 5.74 -11.34
C PHE A 213 10.16 4.37 -11.98
N TYR A 214 11.27 3.88 -12.55
CA TYR A 214 11.48 2.47 -12.87
C TYR A 214 12.21 1.78 -11.72
N TRP A 215 12.03 0.46 -11.61
CA TRP A 215 12.76 -0.36 -10.65
C TRP A 215 13.21 -1.67 -11.25
N LEU A 216 14.33 -2.21 -10.76
CA LEU A 216 14.70 -3.62 -10.88
C LEU A 216 14.87 -4.16 -9.46
N ILE A 217 14.03 -5.10 -9.07
CA ILE A 217 14.07 -5.73 -7.75
C ILE A 217 14.49 -7.19 -7.94
N PRO A 218 15.72 -7.57 -7.51
CA PRO A 218 16.10 -8.96 -7.46
C PRO A 218 15.19 -9.76 -6.52
N ASP A 219 14.70 -10.91 -6.97
CA ASP A 219 13.93 -11.85 -6.15
C ASP A 219 14.69 -13.17 -5.91
N SER A 220 15.85 -13.30 -6.54
CA SER A 220 16.88 -14.31 -6.34
C SER A 220 18.22 -13.82 -6.91
N PRO A 221 19.32 -14.57 -6.72
CA PRO A 221 20.59 -14.25 -7.39
C PRO A 221 20.53 -14.27 -8.92
N GLN A 222 19.55 -14.96 -9.53
CA GLN A 222 19.46 -15.18 -10.97
C GLN A 222 18.27 -14.46 -11.63
N SER A 223 17.32 -13.94 -10.85
CA SER A 223 16.10 -13.35 -11.39
C SER A 223 15.65 -12.13 -10.61
N GLY A 224 14.81 -11.32 -11.25
CA GLY A 224 14.20 -10.16 -10.63
C GLY A 224 12.99 -9.67 -11.43
N VAL A 225 12.42 -8.57 -10.98
CA VAL A 225 11.32 -7.90 -11.67
C VAL A 225 11.72 -6.46 -12.02
N LEU A 226 11.69 -6.14 -13.31
CA LEU A 226 11.82 -4.78 -13.82
C LEU A 226 10.43 -4.20 -14.05
N GLY A 227 10.19 -3.00 -13.56
CA GLY A 227 8.87 -2.38 -13.71
C GLY A 227 8.88 -0.87 -13.60
N LEU A 228 7.69 -0.29 -13.77
CA LEU A 228 7.44 1.13 -13.56
C LEU A 228 6.04 1.38 -12.99
N ALA A 229 5.90 2.56 -12.40
CA ALA A 229 4.62 3.14 -12.02
C ALA A 229 4.36 4.39 -12.88
N THR A 230 3.12 4.60 -13.30
CA THR A 230 2.74 5.81 -14.05
C THR A 230 1.28 6.17 -13.84
N GLU A 231 0.92 7.38 -14.20
CA GLU A 231 -0.45 7.86 -14.20
C GLU A 231 -1.28 7.18 -15.31
N PRO A 232 -2.61 7.04 -15.12
CA PRO A 232 -3.50 6.62 -16.21
C PRO A 232 -3.39 7.52 -17.44
N GLY A 233 -3.52 6.92 -18.63
CA GLY A 233 -3.39 7.63 -19.90
C GLY A 233 -1.97 7.60 -20.51
N ARG A 234 -0.94 7.22 -19.75
CA ARG A 234 0.39 7.00 -20.31
C ARG A 234 0.51 5.59 -20.91
N PRO A 235 1.28 5.39 -22.01
CA PRO A 235 1.43 4.09 -22.66
C PRO A 235 2.40 3.17 -21.88
N ILE A 236 1.98 2.72 -20.70
CA ILE A 236 2.82 2.01 -19.73
C ILE A 236 3.53 0.79 -20.34
N ARG A 237 2.88 0.07 -21.26
CA ARG A 237 3.46 -1.10 -21.93
C ARG A 237 4.64 -0.69 -22.83
N THR A 238 4.44 0.31 -23.68
CA THR A 238 5.48 0.84 -24.58
C THR A 238 6.67 1.42 -23.78
N LEU A 239 6.38 2.09 -22.65
CA LEU A 239 7.43 2.61 -21.77
C LEU A 239 8.28 1.49 -21.19
N LEU A 240 7.65 0.40 -20.70
CA LEU A 240 8.36 -0.76 -20.17
C LEU A 240 9.16 -1.47 -21.25
N ASP A 241 8.56 -1.72 -22.41
CA ASP A 241 9.21 -2.47 -23.50
C ASP A 241 10.47 -1.73 -24.00
N ARG A 242 10.38 -0.40 -24.21
CA ARG A 242 11.55 0.44 -24.57
C ARG A 242 12.63 0.45 -23.49
N PHE A 243 12.22 0.39 -22.21
CA PHE A 243 13.18 0.39 -21.11
C PHE A 243 13.88 -0.97 -20.97
N LEU A 244 13.16 -2.08 -21.20
CA LEU A 244 13.73 -3.43 -21.30
C LEU A 244 14.76 -3.51 -22.44
N GLU A 245 14.40 -3.05 -23.63
CA GLU A 245 15.26 -3.02 -24.80
C GLU A 245 16.55 -2.22 -24.53
N ARG A 246 16.43 -1.02 -23.94
CA ARG A 246 17.58 -0.18 -23.58
C ARG A 246 18.55 -0.87 -22.61
N LEU A 247 18.06 -1.76 -21.76
CA LEU A 247 18.87 -2.53 -20.80
C LEU A 247 19.32 -3.89 -21.35
N GLY A 248 18.90 -4.27 -22.57
CA GLY A 248 19.19 -5.59 -23.16
C GLY A 248 18.51 -6.72 -22.38
N LEU A 249 17.31 -6.51 -21.84
CA LEU A 249 16.60 -7.48 -21.01
C LEU A 249 15.36 -8.05 -21.73
N GLU A 250 15.22 -9.37 -21.69
CA GLU A 250 14.06 -10.07 -22.23
C GLU A 250 13.04 -10.35 -21.13
N PRO A 251 11.75 -10.00 -21.37
CA PRO A 251 10.68 -10.31 -20.43
C PRO A 251 10.28 -11.77 -20.47
N LEU A 252 10.33 -12.46 -19.32
CA LEU A 252 9.87 -13.84 -19.16
C LEU A 252 8.36 -13.93 -18.88
N ALA A 253 7.83 -12.98 -18.15
CA ALA A 253 6.41 -12.86 -17.81
C ALA A 253 6.08 -11.43 -17.40
N HIS A 254 4.82 -11.03 -17.56
CA HIS A 254 4.36 -9.70 -17.15
C HIS A 254 3.40 -9.80 -15.96
N GLN A 255 3.50 -8.82 -15.07
CA GLN A 255 2.62 -8.65 -13.93
C GLN A 255 2.17 -7.20 -13.89
N GLY A 256 0.86 -6.96 -13.95
CA GLY A 256 0.29 -5.64 -13.94
C GLY A 256 -0.66 -5.43 -12.78
N GLY A 257 -0.99 -4.19 -12.53
CA GLY A 257 -1.99 -3.84 -11.53
C GLY A 257 -2.27 -2.35 -11.44
N VAL A 258 -3.30 -2.07 -10.67
CA VAL A 258 -3.68 -0.72 -10.27
C VAL A 258 -3.42 -0.60 -8.80
N VAL A 259 -2.80 0.49 -8.39
CA VAL A 259 -2.55 0.81 -6.99
C VAL A 259 -3.16 2.17 -6.68
N ALA A 260 -3.73 2.29 -5.50
CA ALA A 260 -4.24 3.56 -5.02
C ALA A 260 -3.10 4.51 -4.60
N THR A 261 -3.40 5.79 -4.56
CA THR A 261 -2.48 6.78 -3.98
C THR A 261 -3.16 7.52 -2.84
N TYR A 262 -2.40 7.83 -1.81
CA TYR A 262 -2.89 8.59 -0.68
C TYR A 262 -3.24 10.03 -1.09
N ARG A 263 -4.35 10.52 -0.51
CA ARG A 263 -4.76 11.93 -0.54
C ARG A 263 -5.31 12.31 0.84
N PRO A 264 -5.01 13.50 1.38
CA PRO A 264 -5.35 13.86 2.76
C PRO A 264 -6.84 13.93 3.09
N ASP A 265 -7.69 14.13 2.07
CA ASP A 265 -9.15 14.26 2.20
C ASP A 265 -9.91 12.92 2.14
N LEU A 266 -9.20 11.79 1.98
CA LEU A 266 -9.84 10.49 1.98
C LEU A 266 -10.35 10.11 3.37
N PRO A 267 -11.60 9.61 3.49
CA PRO A 267 -12.18 9.28 4.78
C PRO A 267 -11.54 8.01 5.36
N TRP A 268 -11.24 8.03 6.65
CA TRP A 268 -10.87 6.84 7.44
C TRP A 268 -12.08 6.09 7.98
N ARG A 269 -13.18 6.82 8.10
CA ARG A 269 -14.47 6.33 8.57
C ARG A 269 -15.56 7.17 7.92
N ALA A 270 -16.62 6.52 7.48
CA ALA A 270 -17.82 7.19 7.00
C ALA A 270 -19.05 6.52 7.60
N ALA A 271 -20.07 7.32 7.91
CA ALA A 271 -21.39 6.82 8.26
C ALA A 271 -22.35 7.13 7.12
N ARG A 272 -23.01 6.11 6.56
CA ARG A 272 -23.97 6.23 5.47
C ARG A 272 -25.05 5.18 5.60
N ASP A 273 -26.31 5.59 5.54
CA ASP A 273 -27.48 4.72 5.43
C ASP A 273 -27.49 3.58 6.46
N GLY A 274 -27.19 3.90 7.73
CA GLY A 274 -27.12 2.93 8.83
C GLY A 274 -25.82 2.14 8.96
N HIS A 275 -24.90 2.26 7.98
CA HIS A 275 -23.61 1.60 8.00
C HIS A 275 -22.49 2.52 8.49
N VAL A 276 -21.48 1.90 9.11
CA VAL A 276 -20.19 2.52 9.42
C VAL A 276 -19.14 1.83 8.55
N ILE A 277 -18.55 2.58 7.62
CA ILE A 277 -17.65 2.08 6.59
C ILE A 277 -16.23 2.52 6.92
N PHE A 278 -15.30 1.59 6.89
CA PHE A 278 -13.87 1.80 7.10
C PHE A 278 -13.09 1.37 5.85
N PRO A 279 -12.66 2.31 5.00
CA PRO A 279 -11.77 2.00 3.89
C PRO A 279 -10.37 1.62 4.42
N ILE A 280 -9.84 0.46 3.99
CA ILE A 280 -8.52 -0.04 4.38
C ILE A 280 -7.70 -0.49 3.18
N GLY A 281 -6.38 -0.49 3.34
CA GLY A 281 -5.48 -0.80 2.24
C GLY A 281 -5.63 0.17 1.05
N ASP A 282 -5.62 -0.36 -0.16
CA ASP A 282 -5.76 0.46 -1.37
C ASP A 282 -7.12 1.17 -1.45
N ALA A 283 -8.21 0.58 -0.94
CA ALA A 283 -9.51 1.25 -0.91
C ALA A 283 -9.48 2.52 -0.06
N GLY A 284 -8.68 2.54 1.02
CA GLY A 284 -8.43 3.72 1.85
C GLY A 284 -7.30 4.63 1.35
N GLY A 285 -6.70 4.34 0.20
CA GLY A 285 -5.53 5.07 -0.29
C GLY A 285 -4.30 4.93 0.62
N GLN A 286 -4.22 3.87 1.42
CA GLN A 286 -3.15 3.68 2.40
C GLN A 286 -1.86 3.18 1.74
N VAL A 287 -1.37 3.96 0.79
CA VAL A 287 -0.17 3.68 -0.03
C VAL A 287 0.79 4.84 0.04
N LYS A 288 2.06 4.56 0.27
CA LYS A 288 3.14 5.55 0.26
C LYS A 288 3.38 6.04 -1.16
N VAL A 289 2.96 7.26 -1.45
CA VAL A 289 3.03 7.81 -2.81
C VAL A 289 4.47 8.10 -3.30
N THR A 290 5.47 8.09 -2.43
CA THR A 290 6.89 8.25 -2.83
C THR A 290 7.50 6.96 -3.35
N THR A 291 7.09 5.80 -2.82
CA THR A 291 7.64 4.48 -3.14
C THR A 291 6.62 3.53 -3.77
N VAL A 292 5.38 3.98 -3.93
CA VAL A 292 4.23 3.20 -4.43
C VAL A 292 4.01 1.89 -3.67
N GLY A 293 4.47 1.85 -2.40
CA GLY A 293 4.41 0.68 -1.53
C GLY A 293 3.21 0.74 -0.60
N GLY A 294 2.25 -0.19 -0.74
CA GLY A 294 1.01 -0.24 0.03
C GLY A 294 0.88 -1.43 0.99
N THR A 295 1.79 -2.41 0.96
CA THR A 295 1.63 -3.64 1.74
C THR A 295 1.73 -3.39 3.25
N VAL A 296 2.80 -2.76 3.71
CA VAL A 296 3.01 -2.46 5.14
C VAL A 296 1.99 -1.46 5.65
N THR A 297 1.75 -0.39 4.91
CA THR A 297 0.77 0.64 5.27
C THR A 297 -0.68 0.14 5.22
N GLY A 298 -1.00 -0.79 4.32
CA GLY A 298 -2.30 -1.46 4.27
C GLY A 298 -2.53 -2.37 5.49
N ILE A 299 -1.52 -3.16 5.89
CA ILE A 299 -1.54 -3.94 7.14
C ILE A 299 -1.73 -3.00 8.34
N TRP A 300 -0.97 -1.90 8.38
CA TRP A 300 -1.11 -0.89 9.44
C TRP A 300 -2.53 -0.31 9.49
N GLY A 301 -3.12 0.01 8.32
CA GLY A 301 -4.50 0.49 8.23
C GLY A 301 -5.51 -0.53 8.73
N GLY A 302 -5.38 -1.80 8.33
CA GLY A 302 -6.20 -2.90 8.83
C GLY A 302 -6.10 -3.05 10.35
N MET A 303 -4.88 -3.01 10.89
CA MET A 303 -4.62 -3.06 12.34
C MET A 303 -5.21 -1.85 13.06
N ALA A 304 -5.05 -0.64 12.50
CA ALA A 304 -5.57 0.59 13.08
C ALA A 304 -7.10 0.58 13.22
N VAL A 305 -7.80 0.06 12.21
CA VAL A 305 -9.26 -0.11 12.25
C VAL A 305 -9.66 -1.21 13.24
N ALA A 306 -8.93 -2.34 13.26
CA ALA A 306 -9.16 -3.40 14.24
C ALA A 306 -9.02 -2.86 15.68
N HIS A 307 -7.97 -2.12 16.00
CA HIS A 307 -7.77 -1.46 17.30
C HIS A 307 -8.94 -0.54 17.67
N ALA A 308 -9.38 0.30 16.72
CA ALA A 308 -10.50 1.21 16.94
C ALA A 308 -11.81 0.47 17.25
N LEU A 309 -12.11 -0.62 16.52
CA LEU A 309 -13.28 -1.45 16.72
C LEU A 309 -13.24 -2.27 18.03
N LEU A 310 -12.03 -2.53 18.54
CA LEU A 310 -11.80 -3.18 19.83
C LEU A 310 -11.75 -2.19 21.00
N GLY A 311 -12.02 -0.90 20.78
CA GLY A 311 -12.03 0.12 21.84
C GLY A 311 -10.63 0.63 22.24
N GLN A 312 -9.57 0.27 21.52
CA GLN A 312 -8.19 0.68 21.81
C GLN A 312 -7.85 2.07 21.23
N GLY A 313 -8.84 2.74 20.65
CA GLY A 313 -8.74 4.10 20.14
C GLY A 313 -8.08 4.23 18.76
N TRP A 314 -7.92 5.48 18.30
CA TRP A 314 -7.47 5.85 16.96
C TRP A 314 -5.98 6.23 16.85
N GLY A 315 -5.19 5.97 17.88
CA GLY A 315 -3.78 6.38 17.93
C GLY A 315 -2.95 5.84 16.75
N MET A 316 -3.17 4.57 16.37
CA MET A 316 -2.49 3.95 15.23
C MET A 316 -2.90 4.60 13.90
N ALA A 317 -4.17 4.91 13.70
CA ALA A 317 -4.67 5.56 12.49
C ALA A 317 -4.06 6.96 12.33
N ARG A 318 -3.97 7.75 13.42
CA ARG A 318 -3.33 9.08 13.39
C ARG A 318 -1.86 9.01 13.00
N ARG A 319 -1.12 8.02 13.54
CA ARG A 319 0.29 7.82 13.19
C ARG A 319 0.45 7.44 11.71
N LEU A 320 -0.39 6.53 11.20
CA LEU A 320 -0.37 6.17 9.79
C LEU A 320 -0.76 7.36 8.90
N GLN A 321 -1.73 8.17 9.31
CA GLN A 321 -2.11 9.38 8.58
C GLN A 321 -0.97 10.39 8.50
N ALA A 322 -0.25 10.60 9.59
CA ALA A 322 0.93 11.47 9.61
C ALA A 322 2.03 10.94 8.68
N GLU A 323 2.27 9.63 8.69
CA GLU A 323 3.24 8.97 7.81
C GLU A 323 2.86 9.15 6.32
N LEU A 324 1.63 8.83 5.96
CA LEU A 324 1.14 8.99 4.59
C LEU A 324 1.13 10.47 4.16
N GLY A 325 0.83 11.38 5.08
CA GLY A 325 0.90 12.83 4.87
C GLY A 325 2.32 13.31 4.56
N ALA A 326 3.33 12.79 5.27
CA ALA A 326 4.73 13.09 4.99
C ALA A 326 5.14 12.61 3.57
N HIS A 327 4.75 11.39 3.19
CA HIS A 327 4.96 10.88 1.84
C HIS A 327 4.26 11.74 0.79
N TYR A 328 3.03 12.18 1.06
CA TYR A 328 2.28 13.05 0.15
C TYR A 328 2.98 14.38 -0.09
N LEU A 329 3.48 15.03 0.96
CA LEU A 329 4.23 16.28 0.84
C LEU A 329 5.52 16.10 0.05
N VAL A 330 6.31 15.07 0.36
CA VAL A 330 7.54 14.74 -0.40
C VAL A 330 7.21 14.46 -1.87
N ARG A 331 6.14 13.71 -2.14
CA ARG A 331 5.73 13.40 -3.53
C ARG A 331 5.36 14.67 -4.31
N ARG A 332 4.66 15.63 -3.69
CA ARG A 332 4.34 16.91 -4.33
C ARG A 332 5.58 17.65 -4.82
N VAL A 333 6.66 17.58 -4.05
CA VAL A 333 7.97 18.14 -4.44
C VAL A 333 8.57 17.34 -5.60
N LEU A 334 8.70 16.02 -5.44
CA LEU A 334 9.33 15.16 -6.42
C LEU A 334 8.60 15.11 -7.77
N SER A 335 7.26 15.30 -7.78
CA SER A 335 6.48 15.32 -9.03
C SER A 335 6.78 16.52 -9.94
N ARG A 336 7.48 17.52 -9.42
CA ARG A 336 7.91 18.72 -10.15
C ARG A 336 9.40 18.71 -10.54
N PHE A 337 10.10 17.63 -10.19
CA PHE A 337 11.52 17.51 -10.49
C PHE A 337 11.73 17.20 -11.96
N THR A 338 12.68 17.92 -12.55
CA THR A 338 13.28 17.59 -13.84
C THR A 338 14.37 16.54 -13.66
N ARG A 339 14.93 16.06 -14.78
CA ARG A 339 16.10 15.15 -14.75
C ARG A 339 17.27 15.80 -14.00
N GLU A 340 17.56 17.05 -14.28
CA GLU A 340 18.66 17.81 -13.65
C GLU A 340 18.42 18.00 -12.14
N ASP A 341 17.17 18.13 -11.70
CA ASP A 341 16.85 18.23 -10.28
C ASP A 341 17.16 16.91 -9.56
N TYR A 342 16.83 15.76 -10.18
CA TYR A 342 17.19 14.44 -9.65
C TYR A 342 18.70 14.20 -9.66
N GLU A 343 19.41 14.56 -10.76
CA GLU A 343 20.85 14.44 -10.85
C GLU A 343 21.54 15.26 -9.74
N ARG A 344 21.15 16.53 -9.59
CA ARG A 344 21.68 17.41 -8.52
C ARG A 344 21.37 16.88 -7.13
N LEU A 345 20.16 16.31 -6.92
CA LEU A 345 19.81 15.69 -5.65
C LEU A 345 20.74 14.51 -5.35
N LEU A 346 20.87 13.56 -6.30
CA LEU A 346 21.69 12.36 -6.11
C LEU A 346 23.18 12.69 -5.96
N TRP A 347 23.70 13.61 -6.79
CA TRP A 347 25.07 14.07 -6.69
C TRP A 347 25.36 14.79 -5.38
N GLY A 348 24.42 15.62 -4.92
CA GLY A 348 24.54 16.42 -3.71
C GLY A 348 24.30 15.67 -2.41
N LEU A 349 23.87 14.40 -2.43
CA LEU A 349 23.68 13.61 -1.19
C LEU A 349 25.04 13.32 -0.54
N GLY A 350 25.29 13.95 0.60
CA GLY A 350 26.47 13.72 1.42
C GLY A 350 26.41 12.37 2.16
N GLN A 351 27.54 11.91 2.70
CA GLN A 351 27.64 10.63 3.41
C GLN A 351 26.68 10.54 4.60
N ARG A 352 26.51 11.61 5.38
CA ARG A 352 25.58 11.66 6.52
C ARG A 352 24.12 11.47 6.07
N ALA A 353 23.69 12.18 5.03
CA ALA A 353 22.35 12.05 4.49
C ALA A 353 22.10 10.65 3.91
N THR A 354 23.06 10.11 3.18
CA THR A 354 23.00 8.74 2.64
C THR A 354 22.86 7.70 3.75
N ARG A 355 23.67 7.83 4.82
CA ARG A 355 23.55 6.95 6.02
C ARG A 355 22.19 7.10 6.68
N THR A 356 21.71 8.33 6.91
CA THR A 356 20.40 8.59 7.52
C THR A 356 19.27 7.99 6.70
N LEU A 357 19.30 8.10 5.37
CA LEU A 357 18.31 7.47 4.47
C LEU A 357 18.32 5.94 4.59
N GLY A 358 19.49 5.32 4.76
CA GLY A 358 19.61 3.87 4.96
C GLY A 358 19.18 3.39 6.35
N GLU A 359 19.23 4.27 7.35
CA GLU A 359 18.82 3.97 8.73
C GLU A 359 17.31 4.18 8.97
N VAL A 360 16.68 5.08 8.20
CA VAL A 360 15.24 5.39 8.34
C VAL A 360 14.44 4.45 7.46
N PRO A 361 13.63 3.56 8.06
CA PRO A 361 12.72 2.73 7.27
C PRO A 361 11.79 3.59 6.43
N ARG A 362 11.51 3.16 5.20
CA ARG A 362 10.58 3.86 4.30
C ARG A 362 9.13 3.90 4.82
N ASP A 363 8.82 3.20 5.90
CA ASP A 363 7.55 3.22 6.62
C ASP A 363 7.62 4.06 7.92
N ALA A 364 8.67 4.89 8.07
CA ALA A 364 8.86 5.82 9.19
C ALA A 364 9.40 7.18 8.70
N LEU A 365 8.97 7.62 7.51
CA LEU A 365 9.43 8.86 6.88
C LEU A 365 9.06 10.10 7.70
N ALA A 366 7.87 10.13 8.32
CA ALA A 366 7.42 11.28 9.11
C ALA A 366 8.41 11.62 10.23
N ALA A 367 8.95 10.60 10.91
CA ALA A 367 10.01 10.78 11.91
C ALA A 367 11.39 10.99 11.28
N GLY A 368 11.61 10.42 10.10
CA GLY A 368 12.90 10.42 9.40
C GLY A 368 13.23 11.72 8.68
N VAL A 369 12.23 12.46 8.20
CA VAL A 369 12.44 13.71 7.45
C VAL A 369 13.25 14.73 8.26
N TRP A 370 12.94 14.91 9.54
CA TRP A 370 13.69 15.83 10.39
C TRP A 370 15.14 15.38 10.59
N ARG A 371 15.39 14.09 10.77
CA ARG A 371 16.76 13.54 10.87
C ARG A 371 17.54 13.79 9.59
N LEU A 372 16.88 13.66 8.42
CA LEU A 372 17.50 13.90 7.12
C LEU A 372 17.84 15.39 6.93
N LEU A 373 16.92 16.30 7.29
CA LEU A 373 17.16 17.74 7.23
C LEU A 373 18.28 18.18 8.21
N TRP A 374 18.37 17.55 9.37
CA TRP A 374 19.50 17.76 10.29
C TRP A 374 20.82 17.23 9.72
N ALA A 375 20.81 16.07 9.08
CA ALA A 375 22.01 15.49 8.48
C ALA A 375 22.50 16.31 7.28
N GLN A 376 21.58 16.97 6.56
CA GLN A 376 21.90 17.81 5.40
C GLN A 376 20.87 18.94 5.23
N PRO A 377 21.07 20.10 5.92
CA PRO A 377 20.14 21.24 5.88
C PRO A 377 19.88 21.78 4.48
N GLY A 378 20.87 21.67 3.58
CA GLY A 378 20.75 22.09 2.17
C GLY A 378 19.64 21.40 1.38
N LEU A 379 19.08 20.29 1.89
CA LEU A 379 17.92 19.64 1.26
C LEU A 379 16.64 20.47 1.36
N ILE A 380 16.57 21.41 2.31
CA ILE A 380 15.41 22.31 2.47
C ILE A 380 15.14 23.13 1.19
N LYS A 381 16.19 23.48 0.45
CA LYS A 381 16.06 24.20 -0.83
C LYS A 381 15.20 23.46 -1.86
N TYR A 382 15.28 22.15 -1.89
CA TYR A 382 14.46 21.32 -2.80
C TYR A 382 13.00 21.31 -2.35
N LEU A 383 12.73 21.24 -1.04
CA LEU A 383 11.40 21.36 -0.49
C LEU A 383 10.77 22.73 -0.83
N LEU A 384 11.49 23.80 -0.59
CA LEU A 384 11.03 25.17 -0.91
C LEU A 384 10.79 25.32 -2.42
N ARG A 385 11.76 24.93 -3.27
CA ARG A 385 11.61 25.02 -4.74
C ARG A 385 10.41 24.21 -5.27
N GLY A 386 10.15 23.04 -4.68
CA GLY A 386 8.99 22.22 -5.04
C GLY A 386 7.64 22.77 -4.56
N LEU A 387 7.62 23.64 -3.56
CA LEU A 387 6.39 24.28 -3.06
C LEU A 387 6.03 25.55 -3.85
N TRP A 388 7.02 26.27 -4.41
CA TRP A 388 6.84 27.55 -5.11
C TRP A 388 6.66 27.43 -6.64
N ARG A 389 6.89 26.27 -7.24
CA ARG A 389 6.55 25.93 -8.62
C ARG A 389 5.22 25.18 -8.68
#